data_24d292c393c52a38e7bb8bbe17465099
#
_entry.id   24d292c393c52a38e7bb8bbe17465099
#
_cell.length_a   1.000
_cell.length_b   1.000
_cell.length_c   1.000
_cell.angle_alpha   90.00
_cell.angle_beta   90.00
_cell.angle_gamma   90.00
#
_symmetry.space_group_name_H-M   'P 1'
#
loop_
_entity.id
_entity.type
_entity.pdbx_description
1 polymer ?
#
loop_
_entity_poly.entity_id
_entity_poly.type
_entity_poly.pdbx_seq_one_letter_code
_entity_poly.pdbx_strand_id
1 'polypeptide(L)'
;MRGKIYGAGYEIFIIAFFIGLYFDRTKPLVDDKSKRKRFGHQLMYWGNIEQRGGRHPYGRLREYIFAALIARTDIDLIALDKGDITARSVVDALMDKMEQYANFGFDFMQEKLEEDPNYFFKETAFLRVFTSFLNENKEETDEDDDVPESLD
;
A
#
# COMPACT_ATOMS: atom_id res chain seq x y z
N MET A 1 20.39 21.65 3.07
CA MET A 1 20.39 20.43 2.25
C MET A 1 19.09 19.68 2.49
N ARG A 2 18.20 19.65 1.55
CA ARG A 2 17.04 18.74 1.63
C ARG A 2 17.58 17.34 1.37
N GLY A 3 17.67 16.52 2.40
CA GLY A 3 18.04 15.13 2.27
C GLY A 3 17.08 14.42 1.34
N LYS A 4 17.54 14.03 0.16
CA LYS A 4 16.74 13.26 -0.82
C LYS A 4 16.73 11.79 -0.41
N ILE A 5 16.05 11.47 0.67
CA ILE A 5 15.82 10.08 1.05
C ILE A 5 14.84 9.44 0.05
N TYR A 6 13.83 10.20 -0.35
CA TYR A 6 12.85 9.79 -1.35
C TYR A 6 13.02 10.62 -2.63
N GLY A 7 13.06 9.98 -3.79
CA GLY A 7 13.31 10.66 -5.04
C GLY A 7 12.11 11.43 -5.56
N ALA A 8 11.08 10.73 -5.98
CA ALA A 8 9.85 11.30 -6.50
C ALA A 8 8.71 11.14 -5.48
N GLY A 9 7.71 12.03 -5.55
CA GLY A 9 6.56 11.97 -4.65
C GLY A 9 5.79 10.63 -4.71
N TYR A 10 5.79 9.96 -5.86
CA TYR A 10 5.16 8.65 -6.00
C TYR A 10 5.88 7.54 -5.21
N GLU A 11 7.17 7.66 -4.91
CA GLU A 11 7.90 6.69 -4.10
C GLU A 11 7.34 6.61 -2.68
N ILE A 12 7.03 7.77 -2.09
CA ILE A 12 6.37 7.83 -0.77
C ILE A 12 4.97 7.23 -0.84
N PHE A 13 4.24 7.50 -1.92
CA PHE A 13 2.92 6.92 -2.14
C PHE A 13 2.98 5.38 -2.22
N ILE A 14 3.96 4.83 -2.94
CA ILE A 14 4.17 3.38 -3.03
C ILE A 14 4.44 2.77 -1.66
N ILE A 15 5.27 3.42 -0.84
CA ILE A 15 5.56 2.95 0.52
C ILE A 15 4.28 2.96 1.37
N ALA A 16 3.52 4.05 1.35
CA ALA A 16 2.25 4.15 2.06
C ALA A 16 1.24 3.07 1.59
N PHE A 17 1.17 2.83 0.27
CA PHE A 17 0.35 1.77 -0.30
C PHE A 17 0.73 0.39 0.23
N PHE A 18 2.02 0.05 0.23
CA PHE A 18 2.48 -1.24 0.75
C PHE A 18 2.25 -1.39 2.25
N ILE A 19 2.39 -0.33 3.04
CA ILE A 19 2.03 -0.35 4.46
C ILE A 19 0.55 -0.72 4.60
N GLY A 20 -0.35 -0.02 3.94
CA GLY A 20 -1.78 -0.33 3.97
C GLY A 20 -2.10 -1.75 3.51
N LEU A 21 -1.45 -2.20 2.43
CA LEU A 21 -1.62 -3.54 1.89
C LEU A 21 -1.17 -4.64 2.87
N TYR A 22 -0.02 -4.47 3.52
CA TYR A 22 0.50 -5.44 4.48
C TYR A 22 -0.35 -5.51 5.76
N PHE A 23 -0.82 -4.38 6.26
CA PHE A 23 -1.76 -4.36 7.38
C PHE A 23 -3.19 -4.75 6.99
N ASP A 24 -3.46 -4.89 5.68
CA ASP A 24 -4.79 -5.11 5.11
C ASP A 24 -5.84 -4.10 5.61
N ARG A 25 -5.41 -2.85 5.75
CA ARG A 25 -6.22 -1.73 6.25
C ARG A 25 -6.33 -0.63 5.21
N THR A 26 -7.53 -0.15 5.03
CA THR A 26 -7.86 0.95 4.13
C THR A 26 -8.48 2.11 4.90
N LYS A 27 -8.31 3.32 4.36
CA LYS A 27 -9.00 4.52 4.81
C LYS A 27 -9.76 5.13 3.64
N PRO A 28 -11.07 5.41 3.79
CA PRO A 28 -11.86 6.04 2.74
C PRO A 28 -11.23 7.33 2.25
N LEU A 29 -11.36 7.57 0.95
CA LEU A 29 -10.93 8.83 0.35
C LEU A 29 -11.94 9.93 0.64
N VAL A 30 -11.49 11.19 0.68
CA VAL A 30 -12.40 12.34 0.69
C VAL A 30 -13.19 12.38 -0.61
N ASP A 31 -14.50 12.62 -0.51
CA ASP A 31 -15.41 12.65 -1.68
C ASP A 31 -15.04 13.78 -2.65
N ASP A 32 -14.69 14.93 -2.11
CA ASP A 32 -14.25 16.07 -2.90
C ASP A 32 -12.86 15.83 -3.51
N LYS A 33 -12.82 15.46 -4.78
CA LYS A 33 -11.58 15.21 -5.53
C LYS A 33 -10.63 16.40 -5.57
N SER A 34 -11.14 17.63 -5.43
CA SER A 34 -10.30 18.85 -5.42
C SER A 34 -9.42 18.94 -4.18
N LYS A 35 -9.81 18.28 -3.09
CA LYS A 35 -9.07 18.22 -1.82
C LYS A 35 -8.04 17.09 -1.78
N ARG A 36 -8.04 16.21 -2.77
CA ARG A 36 -7.06 15.12 -2.84
C ARG A 36 -5.72 15.63 -3.34
N LYS A 37 -4.65 15.26 -2.64
CA LYS A 37 -3.30 15.61 -3.05
C LYS A 37 -2.80 14.68 -4.14
N ARG A 38 -2.22 15.25 -5.19
CA ARG A 38 -1.57 14.48 -6.26
C ARG A 38 -0.12 14.18 -5.88
N PHE A 39 0.30 12.92 -6.06
CA PHE A 39 1.64 12.44 -5.77
C PHE A 39 2.50 12.22 -7.03
N GLY A 40 2.57 13.22 -7.88
CA GLY A 40 3.51 13.23 -8.99
C GLY A 40 2.95 12.67 -10.30
N HIS A 41 3.78 11.88 -10.99
CA HIS A 41 3.50 11.41 -12.33
C HIS A 41 2.43 10.32 -12.39
N GLN A 42 1.84 10.16 -13.59
CA GLN A 42 0.91 9.07 -13.86
C GLN A 42 1.57 7.70 -13.63
N LEU A 43 0.79 6.72 -13.23
CA LEU A 43 1.23 5.36 -12.91
C LEU A 43 2.08 4.72 -14.03
N MET A 44 1.81 5.06 -15.29
CA MET A 44 2.55 4.54 -16.45
C MET A 44 4.06 4.87 -16.41
N TYR A 45 4.44 5.92 -15.69
CA TYR A 45 5.84 6.35 -15.56
C TYR A 45 6.52 5.85 -14.30
N TRP A 46 5.78 5.17 -13.41
CA TRP A 46 6.35 4.68 -12.16
C TRP A 46 7.36 3.56 -12.43
N GLY A 47 8.46 3.64 -11.71
CA GLY A 47 9.55 2.69 -11.87
C GLY A 47 10.48 2.98 -13.07
N ASN A 48 10.13 3.90 -13.94
CA ASN A 48 11.00 4.30 -15.06
C ASN A 48 11.89 5.47 -14.63
N ILE A 49 13.09 5.16 -14.14
CA ILE A 49 14.07 6.13 -13.62
C ILE A 49 15.36 6.17 -14.47
N GLU A 50 15.33 5.68 -15.68
CA GLU A 50 16.50 5.63 -16.59
C GLU A 50 17.15 7.01 -16.80
N GLN A 51 16.38 8.09 -16.64
CA GLN A 51 16.88 9.45 -16.82
C GLN A 51 17.43 10.10 -15.53
N ARG A 52 17.40 9.42 -14.39
CA ARG A 52 17.88 9.96 -13.12
C ARG A 52 19.09 9.18 -12.64
N GLY A 53 20.29 9.69 -12.97
CA GLY A 53 21.57 9.05 -12.74
C GLY A 53 21.69 8.30 -11.40
N GLY A 54 22.16 7.07 -11.45
CA GLY A 54 22.49 6.23 -10.30
C GLY A 54 21.38 5.42 -9.67
N ARG A 55 20.14 5.44 -10.20
CA ARG A 55 19.04 4.62 -9.70
C ARG A 55 18.69 3.49 -10.65
N HIS A 56 18.32 2.34 -10.07
CA HIS A 56 17.86 1.20 -10.86
C HIS A 56 16.36 1.35 -11.19
N PRO A 57 15.95 1.09 -12.44
CA PRO A 57 14.54 1.08 -12.82
C PRO A 57 13.82 -0.11 -12.20
N TYR A 58 12.56 0.10 -11.77
CA TYR A 58 11.69 -0.97 -11.27
C TYR A 58 10.68 -1.37 -12.35
N GLY A 59 11.15 -1.96 -13.44
CA GLY A 59 10.35 -2.22 -14.63
C GLY A 59 9.07 -3.03 -14.38
N ARG A 60 9.06 -3.87 -13.35
CA ARG A 60 7.90 -4.71 -12.98
C ARG A 60 7.06 -4.17 -11.83
N LEU A 61 7.35 -2.99 -11.31
CA LEU A 61 6.65 -2.45 -10.15
C LEU A 61 5.13 -2.39 -10.37
N ARG A 62 4.70 -1.93 -11.55
CA ARG A 62 3.28 -1.84 -11.90
C ARG A 62 2.60 -3.20 -11.92
N GLU A 63 3.26 -4.21 -12.46
CA GLU A 63 2.76 -5.59 -12.49
C GLU A 63 2.54 -6.12 -11.07
N TYR A 64 3.49 -5.90 -10.17
CA TYR A 64 3.38 -6.29 -8.76
C TYR A 64 2.25 -5.55 -8.04
N ILE A 65 2.11 -4.24 -8.26
CA ILE A 65 1.02 -3.45 -7.66
C ILE A 65 -0.33 -3.99 -8.13
N PHE A 66 -0.52 -4.20 -9.42
CA PHE A 66 -1.77 -4.72 -9.96
C PHE A 66 -2.05 -6.15 -9.49
N ALA A 67 -1.06 -7.02 -9.48
CA ALA A 67 -1.23 -8.39 -8.97
C ALA A 67 -1.65 -8.41 -7.50
N ALA A 68 -1.03 -7.57 -6.66
CA ALA A 68 -1.39 -7.45 -5.27
C ALA A 68 -2.80 -6.90 -5.06
N LEU A 69 -3.19 -5.89 -5.84
CA LEU A 69 -4.54 -5.32 -5.79
C LEU A 69 -5.61 -6.33 -6.23
N ILE A 70 -5.37 -7.07 -7.31
CA ILE A 70 -6.28 -8.13 -7.79
C ILE A 70 -6.45 -9.21 -6.72
N ALA A 71 -5.36 -9.61 -6.06
CA ALA A 71 -5.40 -10.61 -4.99
C ALA A 71 -6.19 -10.16 -3.74
N ARG A 72 -6.34 -8.85 -3.54
CA ARG A 72 -7.02 -8.24 -2.38
C ARG A 72 -8.36 -7.60 -2.71
N THR A 73 -8.84 -7.77 -3.93
CA THR A 73 -10.11 -7.16 -4.40
C THR A 73 -10.97 -8.23 -5.03
N ASP A 74 -12.23 -8.30 -4.64
CA ASP A 74 -13.21 -9.20 -5.23
C ASP A 74 -13.61 -8.69 -6.62
N ILE A 75 -12.82 -9.03 -7.62
CA ILE A 75 -13.15 -8.71 -9.01
C ILE A 75 -13.87 -9.90 -9.61
N ASP A 76 -15.06 -9.67 -10.12
CA ASP A 76 -15.78 -10.69 -10.88
C ASP A 76 -15.17 -10.83 -12.28
N LEU A 77 -14.15 -11.71 -12.36
CA LEU A 77 -13.47 -12.00 -13.63
C LEU A 77 -14.41 -12.67 -14.66
N ILE A 78 -15.45 -13.36 -14.20
CA ILE A 78 -16.44 -13.98 -15.06
C ILE A 78 -17.33 -12.90 -15.70
N ALA A 79 -17.77 -11.91 -14.91
CA ALA A 79 -18.53 -10.78 -15.42
C ALA A 79 -17.69 -9.92 -16.38
N LEU A 80 -16.39 -9.80 -16.13
CA LEU A 80 -15.46 -9.12 -17.03
C LEU A 80 -15.33 -9.86 -18.36
N ASP A 81 -15.16 -11.19 -18.34
CA ASP A 81 -15.05 -12.02 -19.55
C ASP A 81 -16.35 -12.01 -20.38
N LYS A 82 -17.50 -12.01 -19.71
CA LYS A 82 -18.82 -11.90 -20.36
C LYS A 82 -19.14 -10.51 -20.88
N GLY A 83 -18.39 -9.48 -20.49
CA GLY A 83 -18.63 -8.11 -20.87
C GLY A 83 -19.72 -7.41 -20.03
N ASP A 84 -20.15 -8.01 -18.92
CA ASP A 84 -21.12 -7.41 -17.98
C ASP A 84 -20.49 -6.22 -17.22
N ILE A 85 -19.18 -6.26 -17.00
CA ILE A 85 -18.36 -5.15 -16.50
C ILE A 85 -17.24 -4.82 -17.49
N THR A 86 -16.78 -3.57 -17.50
CA THR A 86 -15.74 -3.13 -18.41
C THR A 86 -14.35 -3.19 -17.76
N ALA A 87 -13.31 -3.42 -18.56
CA ALA A 87 -11.94 -3.35 -18.08
C ALA A 87 -11.62 -1.99 -17.44
N ARG A 88 -12.21 -0.91 -17.94
CA ARG A 88 -12.04 0.42 -17.37
C ARG A 88 -12.62 0.53 -15.97
N SER A 89 -13.85 0.03 -15.76
CA SER A 89 -14.47 0.05 -14.43
C SER A 89 -13.67 -0.78 -13.41
N VAL A 90 -13.07 -1.88 -13.85
CA VAL A 90 -12.17 -2.69 -13.00
C VAL A 90 -10.92 -1.90 -12.64
N VAL A 91 -10.27 -1.26 -13.61
CA VAL A 91 -9.07 -0.44 -13.35
C VAL A 91 -9.40 0.73 -12.42
N ASP A 92 -10.52 1.42 -12.62
CA ASP A 92 -10.94 2.53 -11.76
C ASP A 92 -11.16 2.04 -10.31
N ALA A 93 -11.79 0.88 -10.11
CA ALA A 93 -11.98 0.27 -8.80
C ALA A 93 -10.64 -0.13 -8.13
N LEU A 94 -9.69 -0.68 -8.90
CA LEU A 94 -8.35 -1.01 -8.40
C LEU A 94 -7.58 0.25 -8.00
N MET A 95 -7.70 1.34 -8.77
CA MET A 95 -7.06 2.61 -8.44
C MET A 95 -7.63 3.21 -7.15
N ASP A 96 -8.95 3.22 -6.99
CA ASP A 96 -9.60 3.67 -5.76
C ASP A 96 -9.13 2.83 -4.55
N LYS A 97 -9.04 1.53 -4.71
CA LYS A 97 -8.55 0.64 -3.65
C LYS A 97 -7.08 0.90 -3.29
N MET A 98 -6.23 1.11 -4.31
CA MET A 98 -4.83 1.46 -4.11
C MET A 98 -4.70 2.78 -3.32
N GLU A 99 -5.48 3.79 -3.69
CA GLU A 99 -5.49 5.08 -3.00
C GLU A 99 -5.98 4.96 -1.56
N GLN A 100 -6.97 4.08 -1.28
CA GLN A 100 -7.46 3.83 0.08
C GLN A 100 -6.40 3.13 0.96
N TYR A 101 -5.67 2.16 0.43
CA TYR A 101 -4.54 1.56 1.14
C TYR A 101 -3.45 2.58 1.42
N ALA A 102 -3.09 3.40 0.43
CA ALA A 102 -2.10 4.46 0.60
C ALA A 102 -2.56 5.50 1.63
N ASN A 103 -3.84 5.85 1.64
CA ASN A 103 -4.40 6.80 2.60
C ASN A 103 -4.24 6.31 4.05
N PHE A 104 -4.51 5.04 4.30
CA PHE A 104 -4.19 4.42 5.60
C PHE A 104 -2.69 4.47 5.89
N GLY A 105 -1.86 4.09 4.91
CA GLY A 105 -0.40 4.08 5.08
C GLY A 105 0.19 5.46 5.40
N PHE A 106 -0.37 6.52 4.82
CA PHE A 106 0.04 7.90 5.16
C PHE A 106 -0.30 8.28 6.60
N ASP A 107 -1.49 7.91 7.09
CA ASP A 107 -1.85 8.14 8.49
C ASP A 107 -0.90 7.39 9.43
N PHE A 108 -0.62 6.12 9.12
CA PHE A 108 0.35 5.32 9.88
C PHE A 108 1.73 5.97 9.91
N MET A 109 2.22 6.43 8.75
CA MET A 109 3.52 7.10 8.67
C MET A 109 3.51 8.42 9.47
N GLN A 110 2.42 9.16 9.46
CA GLN A 110 2.27 10.40 10.22
C GLN A 110 2.30 10.12 11.73
N GLU A 111 1.57 9.11 12.21
CA GLU A 111 1.63 8.69 13.63
C GLU A 111 3.06 8.37 14.06
N LYS A 112 3.79 7.58 13.27
CA LYS A 112 5.17 7.24 13.59
C LYS A 112 6.10 8.44 13.63
N LEU A 113 5.89 9.44 12.78
CA LEU A 113 6.65 10.70 12.79
C LEU A 113 6.29 11.61 13.96
N GLU A 114 5.05 11.57 14.45
CA GLU A 114 4.61 12.30 15.63
C GLU A 114 5.20 11.68 16.91
N GLU A 115 5.31 10.35 16.97
CA GLU A 115 5.97 9.63 18.07
C GLU A 115 7.51 9.86 18.08
N ASP A 116 8.14 9.79 16.92
CA ASP A 116 9.59 9.97 16.73
C ASP A 116 9.86 10.64 15.37
N PRO A 117 10.20 11.93 15.33
CA PRO A 117 10.47 12.66 14.08
C PRO A 117 11.60 12.05 13.24
N ASN A 118 12.46 11.23 13.85
CA ASN A 118 13.56 10.55 13.16
C ASN A 118 13.24 9.09 12.79
N TYR A 119 12.01 8.62 13.01
CA TYR A 119 11.63 7.22 12.84
C TYR A 119 12.08 6.65 11.48
N PHE A 120 11.73 7.31 10.39
CA PHE A 120 12.03 6.86 9.03
C PHE A 120 13.45 7.16 8.54
N PHE A 121 14.26 7.85 9.34
CA PHE A 121 15.67 8.06 9.04
C PHE A 121 16.56 6.90 9.55
N LYS A 122 15.99 6.00 10.33
CA LYS A 122 16.70 4.81 10.80
C LYS A 122 16.76 3.76 9.70
N GLU A 123 17.90 3.14 9.49
CA GLU A 123 18.09 2.12 8.43
C GLU A 123 17.10 0.95 8.55
N THR A 124 16.67 0.62 9.75
CA THR A 124 15.75 -0.49 10.03
C THR A 124 14.29 -0.07 10.13
N ALA A 125 13.93 1.19 9.84
CA ALA A 125 12.57 1.70 10.06
C ALA A 125 11.50 0.87 9.34
N PHE A 126 11.67 0.62 8.05
CA PHE A 126 10.70 -0.16 7.28
C PHE A 126 10.72 -1.65 7.66
N LEU A 127 11.86 -2.21 7.98
CA LEU A 127 11.94 -3.56 8.51
C LEU A 127 11.10 -3.69 9.78
N ARG A 128 11.18 -2.73 10.70
CA ARG A 128 10.37 -2.71 11.92
C ARG A 128 8.89 -2.60 11.64
N VAL A 129 8.48 -1.75 10.69
CA VAL A 129 7.07 -1.62 10.27
C VAL A 129 6.52 -2.97 9.84
N PHE A 130 7.20 -3.66 8.94
CA PHE A 130 6.72 -4.93 8.39
C PHE A 130 6.86 -6.11 9.36
N THR A 131 7.85 -6.10 10.25
CA THR A 131 7.97 -7.14 11.28
C THR A 131 6.97 -6.97 12.42
N SER A 132 6.55 -5.74 12.75
CA SER A 132 5.49 -5.52 13.75
C SER A 132 4.18 -6.17 13.32
N PHE A 133 3.84 -6.03 12.04
CA PHE A 133 2.66 -6.68 11.46
C PHE A 133 2.68 -8.22 11.62
N LEU A 134 3.84 -8.84 11.40
CA LEU A 134 3.99 -10.30 11.55
C LEU A 134 3.83 -10.75 13.01
N ASN A 135 4.19 -9.91 13.96
CA ASN A 135 4.02 -10.21 15.39
C ASN A 135 2.57 -10.04 15.84
N GLU A 136 1.88 -8.98 15.39
CA GLU A 136 0.45 -8.77 15.66
C GLU A 136 -0.38 -9.96 15.18
N ASN A 137 -0.13 -10.47 13.98
CA ASN A 137 -0.83 -11.63 13.44
C ASN A 137 -0.53 -12.96 14.18
N LYS A 138 0.60 -13.07 14.86
CA LYS A 138 0.92 -14.25 15.67
C LYS A 138 0.16 -14.23 17.01
N GLU A 139 0.05 -13.06 17.61
CA GLU A 139 -0.69 -12.92 18.88
C GLU A 139 -2.19 -13.20 18.69
N GLU A 140 -2.78 -12.78 17.55
CA GLU A 140 -4.19 -13.10 17.22
C GLU A 140 -4.42 -14.61 16.98
N THR A 141 -3.45 -15.35 16.47
CA THR A 141 -3.59 -16.81 16.24
C THR A 141 -3.38 -17.63 17.52
N ASP A 142 -2.58 -17.14 18.45
CA ASP A 142 -2.33 -17.85 19.71
C ASP A 142 -3.50 -17.68 20.73
N GLU A 143 -4.33 -16.63 20.60
CA GLU A 143 -5.52 -16.44 21.46
C GLU A 143 -6.71 -17.33 21.05
N ASP A 144 -6.78 -17.80 19.82
CA ASP A 144 -7.87 -18.67 19.32
C ASP A 144 -7.65 -20.18 19.62
N ASP A 145 -6.44 -20.60 20.00
CA ASP A 145 -6.11 -21.99 20.27
C ASP A 145 -6.34 -22.43 21.75
N ASP A 146 -6.68 -21.51 22.64
CA ASP A 146 -6.92 -21.79 24.07
C ASP A 146 -8.40 -21.98 24.44
N VAL A 147 -9.17 -22.69 23.61
CA VAL A 147 -10.49 -23.19 24.02
C VAL A 147 -10.33 -24.60 24.58
N PRO A 148 -10.44 -24.81 25.91
CA PRO A 148 -10.36 -26.16 26.47
C PRO A 148 -11.57 -26.95 26.00
N GLU A 149 -11.35 -28.05 25.30
CA GLU A 149 -12.38 -29.08 25.12
C GLU A 149 -12.84 -29.57 26.48
N SER A 150 -14.05 -29.17 26.89
CA SER A 150 -14.72 -29.78 28.01
C SER A 150 -15.15 -31.17 27.60
N LEU A 151 -14.44 -32.17 28.10
CA LEU A 151 -14.87 -33.58 28.09
C LEU A 151 -15.95 -33.74 29.16
N ASP A 152 -17.18 -33.92 28.72
CA ASP A 152 -18.24 -34.61 29.49
C ASP A 152 -18.53 -35.97 28.83
#